data_4b4416aa84d280a440cb9fdb2a004b9d
#
_entry.id   4b4416aa84d280a440cb9fdb2a004b9d
#
_cell.length_a   1.000
_cell.length_b   1.000
_cell.length_c   1.000
_cell.angle_alpha   90.00
_cell.angle_beta   90.00
_cell.angle_gamma   90.00
#
_symmetry.space_group_name_H-M   'P 1'
#
loop_
_entity.id
_entity.type
_entity.pdbx_description
1 polymer ?
#
loop_
_entity_poly.entity_id
_entity_poly.type
_entity_poly.pdbx_seq_one_letter_code
_entity_poly.pdbx_strand_id
1 'polypeptide(L)'
;MTTPARILIVDDDETVLQTFAKALSLEGYEVRTAASPLIGLQEAVETPPDAILLDLRMPFVNGVGFLYRLRAQVAHRHTPVAIITGDSCIDDPALSELHGLEAEVCFKPMWIDEVVTLTRTLLAKRRPIDPLLS
;
A
#
# COMPACT_ATOMS: atom_id res chain seq x y z
N MET A 1 -12.61 22.68 4.40
CA MET A 1 -11.27 22.04 4.49
C MET A 1 -11.39 20.58 4.14
N THR A 2 -10.49 20.09 3.33
CA THR A 2 -10.46 18.69 2.96
C THR A 2 -9.71 17.86 4.02
N THR A 3 -10.24 16.68 4.33
CA THR A 3 -9.54 15.73 5.20
C THR A 3 -8.26 15.25 4.49
N PRO A 4 -7.12 15.19 5.20
CA PRO A 4 -5.90 14.65 4.59
C PRO A 4 -6.10 13.22 4.11
N ALA A 5 -5.46 12.87 3.01
CA ALA A 5 -5.46 11.49 2.54
C ALA A 5 -4.70 10.62 3.53
N ARG A 6 -5.17 9.39 3.70
CA ARG A 6 -4.61 8.42 4.63
C ARG A 6 -3.78 7.40 3.88
N ILE A 7 -2.54 7.23 4.31
CA ILE A 7 -1.61 6.29 3.71
C ILE A 7 -1.22 5.24 4.74
N LEU A 8 -1.30 3.98 4.37
CA LEU A 8 -0.80 2.88 5.19
C LEU A 8 0.47 2.32 4.55
N ILE A 9 1.51 2.18 5.35
CA ILE A 9 2.78 1.59 4.92
C ILE A 9 2.97 0.29 5.69
N VAL A 10 3.15 -0.82 4.97
CA VAL A 10 3.34 -2.15 5.56
C VAL A 10 4.69 -2.68 5.13
N ASP A 11 5.63 -2.81 6.08
CA ASP A 11 6.99 -3.27 5.83
C ASP A 11 7.56 -3.74 7.17
N ASP A 12 8.33 -4.82 7.17
CA ASP A 12 8.97 -5.31 8.40
C ASP A 12 10.26 -4.56 8.74
N ASP A 13 10.75 -3.70 7.84
CA ASP A 13 11.93 -2.87 8.07
C ASP A 13 11.53 -1.57 8.74
N GLU A 14 11.83 -1.43 10.03
CA GLU A 14 11.47 -0.26 10.82
C GLU A 14 12.06 1.03 10.26
N THR A 15 13.28 0.98 9.73
CA THR A 15 13.92 2.15 9.14
C THR A 15 13.15 2.63 7.91
N VAL A 16 12.71 1.71 7.06
CA VAL A 16 11.89 2.03 5.88
C VAL A 16 10.57 2.67 6.32
N LEU A 17 9.90 2.06 7.31
CA LEU A 17 8.64 2.58 7.83
C LEU A 17 8.78 4.02 8.30
N GLN A 18 9.79 4.28 9.13
CA GLN A 18 9.99 5.62 9.70
C GLN A 18 10.38 6.63 8.62
N THR A 19 11.25 6.26 7.71
CA THR A 19 11.73 7.15 6.66
C THR A 19 10.60 7.56 5.72
N PHE A 20 9.82 6.58 5.24
CA PHE A 20 8.72 6.86 4.33
C PHE A 20 7.58 7.58 5.03
N ALA A 21 7.27 7.19 6.27
CA ALA A 21 6.23 7.84 7.05
C ALA A 21 6.54 9.31 7.27
N LYS A 22 7.77 9.63 7.62
CA LYS A 22 8.18 11.01 7.82
C LYS A 22 8.07 11.83 6.54
N ALA A 23 8.55 11.27 5.42
CA ALA A 23 8.49 11.95 4.14
C ALA A 23 7.06 12.25 3.71
N LEU A 24 6.17 11.29 3.84
CA LEU A 24 4.77 11.46 3.46
C LEU A 24 4.02 12.37 4.43
N SER A 25 4.33 12.31 5.71
CA SER A 25 3.73 13.22 6.69
C SER A 25 4.09 14.67 6.40
N LEU A 26 5.31 14.92 5.95
CA LEU A 26 5.75 16.27 5.57
C LEU A 26 4.99 16.80 4.36
N GLU A 27 4.44 15.91 3.53
CA GLU A 27 3.60 16.28 2.38
C GLU A 27 2.14 16.51 2.77
N GLY A 28 1.81 16.36 4.04
CA GLY A 28 0.47 16.62 4.54
C GLY A 28 -0.43 15.39 4.63
N TYR A 29 0.07 14.20 4.37
CA TYR A 29 -0.71 12.98 4.49
C TYR A 29 -0.79 12.50 5.94
N GLU A 30 -1.89 11.85 6.28
CA GLU A 30 -2.02 11.12 7.53
C GLU A 30 -1.47 9.72 7.31
N VAL A 31 -0.37 9.38 7.99
CA VAL A 31 0.36 8.14 7.73
C VAL A 31 0.25 7.19 8.92
N ARG A 32 -0.08 5.94 8.63
CA ARG A 32 -0.01 4.85 9.60
C ARG A 32 0.96 3.80 9.08
N THR A 33 1.61 3.11 9.99
CA THR A 33 2.60 2.09 9.67
C THR A 33 2.23 0.77 10.33
N ALA A 34 2.60 -0.32 9.67
CA ALA A 34 2.44 -1.65 10.22
C ALA A 34 3.69 -2.46 9.90
N ALA A 35 4.25 -3.12 10.90
CA ALA A 35 5.47 -3.90 10.75
C ALA A 35 5.22 -5.35 10.34
N SER A 36 3.96 -5.73 10.13
CA SER A 36 3.60 -7.06 9.68
C SER A 36 2.33 -7.03 8.85
N PRO A 37 2.10 -8.05 8.01
CA PRO A 37 0.87 -8.12 7.21
C PRO A 37 -0.39 -8.20 8.06
N LEU A 38 -0.35 -8.91 9.18
CA LEU A 38 -1.51 -9.04 10.05
C LEU A 38 -1.90 -7.70 10.66
N ILE A 39 -0.92 -6.98 11.19
CA ILE A 39 -1.15 -5.64 11.74
C ILE A 39 -1.65 -4.71 10.64
N GLY A 40 -1.08 -4.83 9.44
CA GLY A 40 -1.51 -4.03 8.29
C GLY A 40 -2.97 -4.25 7.92
N LEU A 41 -3.43 -5.50 7.93
CA LEU A 41 -4.84 -5.80 7.67
C LEU A 41 -5.75 -5.24 8.76
N GLN A 42 -5.34 -5.32 10.02
CA GLN A 42 -6.10 -4.74 11.12
C GLN A 42 -6.22 -3.22 10.97
N GLU A 43 -5.11 -2.56 10.67
CA GLU A 43 -5.10 -1.11 10.43
C GLU A 43 -5.99 -0.72 9.26
N ALA A 44 -5.98 -1.50 8.19
CA ALA A 44 -6.80 -1.22 7.02
C ALA A 44 -8.30 -1.30 7.32
N VAL A 45 -8.68 -2.16 8.26
CA VAL A 45 -10.08 -2.28 8.70
C VAL A 45 -10.45 -1.15 9.66
N GLU A 46 -9.61 -0.90 10.65
CA GLU A 46 -9.91 0.06 11.73
C GLU A 46 -9.80 1.51 11.28
N THR A 47 -8.83 1.79 10.41
CA THR A 47 -8.60 3.14 9.89
C THR A 47 -8.37 3.02 8.38
N PRO A 48 -9.44 2.90 7.58
CA PRO A 48 -9.31 2.62 6.17
C PRO A 48 -8.42 3.63 5.44
N PRO A 49 -7.33 3.17 4.79
CA PRO A 49 -6.46 4.04 4.04
C PRO A 49 -7.00 4.37 2.65
N ASP A 50 -6.52 5.47 2.08
CA ASP A 50 -6.79 5.86 0.71
C ASP A 50 -5.80 5.22 -0.26
N ALA A 51 -4.62 4.84 0.22
CA ALA A 51 -3.61 4.13 -0.55
C ALA A 51 -2.70 3.35 0.40
N ILE A 52 -2.10 2.28 -0.11
CA ILE A 52 -1.23 1.39 0.67
C ILE A 52 0.08 1.19 -0.06
N LEU A 53 1.20 1.33 0.68
CA LEU A 53 2.54 0.94 0.23
C LEU A 53 2.89 -0.35 0.96
N LEU A 54 3.24 -1.40 0.22
CA LEU A 54 3.36 -2.74 0.77
C LEU A 54 4.67 -3.40 0.33
N ASP A 55 5.42 -3.95 1.27
CA ASP A 55 6.56 -4.81 0.95
C ASP A 55 6.05 -6.22 0.62
N LEU A 56 6.55 -6.79 -0.47
CA LEU A 56 6.18 -8.13 -0.90
C LEU A 56 6.78 -9.22 -0.02
N ARG A 57 7.98 -8.99 0.51
CA ARG A 57 8.78 -10.01 1.20
C ARG A 57 8.76 -9.83 2.70
N MET A 58 7.62 -10.09 3.30
CA MET A 58 7.49 -10.10 4.76
C MET A 58 7.40 -11.53 5.28
N PRO A 59 7.89 -11.78 6.53
CA PRO A 59 7.79 -13.10 7.13
C PRO A 59 6.34 -13.55 7.29
N PHE A 60 6.11 -14.86 7.23
CA PHE A 60 4.85 -15.57 7.50
C PHE A 60 3.74 -15.36 6.48
N VAL A 61 3.42 -14.12 6.12
CA VAL A 61 2.42 -13.81 5.10
C VAL A 61 3.06 -12.86 4.10
N ASN A 62 3.16 -13.29 2.84
CA ASN A 62 3.74 -12.44 1.81
C ASN A 62 2.73 -11.40 1.32
N GLY A 63 3.22 -10.45 0.51
CA GLY A 63 2.38 -9.37 0.00
C GLY A 63 1.21 -9.84 -0.85
N VAL A 64 1.35 -10.97 -1.54
CA VAL A 64 0.26 -11.54 -2.33
C VAL A 64 -0.88 -11.97 -1.43
N GLY A 65 -0.57 -12.68 -0.34
CA GLY A 65 -1.58 -13.09 0.64
C GLY A 65 -2.29 -11.90 1.27
N PHE A 66 -1.54 -10.85 1.60
CA PHE A 66 -2.12 -9.61 2.08
C PHE A 66 -3.13 -9.04 1.08
N LEU A 67 -2.77 -8.98 -0.20
CA LEU A 67 -3.63 -8.44 -1.25
C LEU A 67 -4.92 -9.24 -1.41
N TYR A 68 -4.85 -10.57 -1.40
CA TYR A 68 -6.05 -11.39 -1.49
C TYR A 68 -7.02 -11.07 -0.35
N ARG A 69 -6.52 -10.98 0.87
CA ARG A 69 -7.34 -10.68 2.03
C ARG A 69 -7.89 -9.25 1.98
N LEU A 70 -7.09 -8.31 1.52
CA LEU A 70 -7.52 -6.93 1.37
C LEU A 70 -8.66 -6.82 0.35
N ARG A 71 -8.48 -7.45 -0.84
CA ARG A 71 -9.48 -7.38 -1.91
C ARG A 71 -10.77 -8.13 -1.58
N ALA A 72 -10.74 -9.05 -0.61
CA ALA A 72 -11.94 -9.72 -0.13
C ALA A 72 -12.84 -8.77 0.67
N GLN A 73 -12.31 -7.65 1.16
CA GLN A 73 -13.09 -6.66 1.87
C GLN A 73 -13.73 -5.69 0.87
N VAL A 74 -15.02 -5.48 0.98
CA VAL A 74 -15.78 -4.61 0.04
C VAL A 74 -15.18 -3.20 0.01
N ALA A 75 -14.83 -2.65 1.17
CA ALA A 75 -14.26 -1.30 1.28
C ALA A 75 -12.91 -1.16 0.57
N HIS A 76 -12.19 -2.27 0.38
CA HIS A 76 -10.83 -2.26 -0.17
C HIS A 76 -10.71 -3.01 -1.49
N ARG A 77 -11.83 -3.25 -2.18
CA ARG A 77 -11.81 -3.95 -3.46
C ARG A 77 -10.96 -3.22 -4.50
N HIS A 78 -10.91 -1.90 -4.44
CA HIS A 78 -10.18 -1.07 -5.38
C HIS A 78 -9.23 -0.06 -4.73
N THR A 79 -8.94 -0.21 -3.44
CA THR A 79 -7.97 0.67 -2.78
C THR A 79 -6.62 0.56 -3.48
N PRO A 80 -6.03 1.69 -3.93
CA PRO A 80 -4.75 1.65 -4.64
C PRO A 80 -3.64 1.09 -3.76
N VAL A 81 -2.89 0.14 -4.31
CA VAL A 81 -1.77 -0.50 -3.62
C VAL A 81 -0.55 -0.48 -4.54
N ALA A 82 0.59 -0.06 -4.00
CA ALA A 82 1.88 -0.24 -4.65
C ALA A 82 2.72 -1.19 -3.82
N ILE A 83 3.29 -2.17 -4.47
CA ILE A 83 4.26 -3.09 -3.87
C ILE A 83 5.64 -2.53 -4.15
N ILE A 84 6.40 -2.28 -3.09
CA ILE A 84 7.77 -1.79 -3.18
C ILE A 84 8.67 -2.92 -2.67
N THR A 85 9.37 -3.58 -3.57
CA THR A 85 10.12 -4.78 -3.23
C THR A 85 11.58 -4.70 -3.67
N GLY A 86 12.47 -5.33 -2.88
CA GLY A 86 13.87 -5.52 -3.28
C GLY A 86 14.09 -6.76 -4.14
N ASP A 87 13.03 -7.52 -4.42
CA ASP A 87 13.15 -8.74 -5.20
C ASP A 87 13.06 -8.45 -6.70
N SER A 88 14.23 -8.34 -7.34
CA SER A 88 14.31 -8.09 -8.78
C SER A 88 14.06 -9.35 -9.61
N CYS A 89 13.84 -10.50 -8.95
CA CYS A 89 13.65 -11.79 -9.62
C CYS A 89 12.21 -12.28 -9.58
N ILE A 90 11.24 -11.36 -9.46
CA ILE A 90 9.83 -11.72 -9.53
C ILE A 90 9.55 -12.25 -10.94
N ASP A 91 9.00 -13.46 -11.02
CA ASP A 91 8.72 -14.07 -12.32
C ASP A 91 7.41 -13.53 -12.93
N ASP A 92 7.21 -13.81 -14.22
CA ASP A 92 6.03 -13.31 -14.96
C ASP A 92 4.71 -13.77 -14.36
N PRO A 93 4.54 -15.03 -13.91
CA PRO A 93 3.30 -15.44 -13.27
C PRO A 93 3.00 -14.64 -12.00
N ALA A 94 4.01 -14.37 -11.17
CA ALA A 94 3.83 -13.57 -9.96
C ALA A 94 3.45 -12.13 -10.29
N LEU A 95 4.09 -11.51 -11.28
CA LEU A 95 3.74 -10.17 -11.73
C LEU A 95 2.31 -10.12 -12.25
N SER A 96 1.91 -11.12 -13.05
CA SER A 96 0.54 -11.19 -13.57
C SER A 96 -0.48 -11.30 -12.44
N GLU A 97 -0.19 -12.08 -11.41
CA GLU A 97 -1.07 -12.22 -10.25
C GLU A 97 -1.23 -10.90 -9.52
N LEU A 98 -0.12 -10.18 -9.29
CA LEU A 98 -0.16 -8.88 -8.64
C LEU A 98 -0.94 -7.84 -9.46
N HIS A 99 -0.74 -7.81 -10.78
CA HIS A 99 -1.49 -6.93 -11.66
C HIS A 99 -2.98 -7.29 -11.67
N GLY A 100 -3.31 -8.59 -11.62
CA GLY A 100 -4.69 -9.06 -11.52
C GLY A 100 -5.36 -8.63 -10.23
N LEU A 101 -4.59 -8.39 -9.18
CA LEU A 101 -5.06 -7.85 -7.91
C LEU A 101 -5.01 -6.33 -7.86
N GLU A 102 -4.80 -5.70 -9.01
CA GLU A 102 -4.75 -4.24 -9.18
C GLU A 102 -3.66 -3.58 -8.33
N ALA A 103 -2.51 -4.23 -8.20
CA ALA A 103 -1.35 -3.66 -7.51
C ALA A 103 -0.31 -3.18 -8.53
N GLU A 104 0.33 -2.05 -8.24
CA GLU A 104 1.50 -1.62 -8.97
C GLU A 104 2.74 -2.21 -8.30
N VAL A 105 3.76 -2.55 -9.09
CA VAL A 105 4.99 -3.13 -8.57
C VAL A 105 6.14 -2.19 -8.86
N CYS A 106 6.85 -1.80 -7.82
CA CYS A 106 8.03 -0.94 -7.89
C CYS A 106 9.19 -1.64 -7.19
N PHE A 107 10.40 -1.33 -7.60
CA PHE A 107 11.60 -2.00 -7.09
C PHE A 107 12.44 -1.06 -6.24
N LYS A 108 12.95 -1.60 -5.12
CA LYS A 108 13.94 -0.90 -4.29
C LYS A 108 15.29 -0.88 -5.02
N PRO A 109 16.15 0.12 -4.81
CA PRO A 109 15.92 1.24 -3.89
C PRO A 109 14.99 2.29 -4.49
N MET A 110 14.20 2.94 -3.64
CA MET A 110 13.39 4.08 -4.02
C MET A 110 13.82 5.31 -3.23
N TRP A 111 14.02 6.40 -3.93
CA TRP A 111 14.33 7.68 -3.30
C TRP A 111 13.06 8.29 -2.69
N ILE A 112 13.23 9.18 -1.72
CA ILE A 112 12.10 9.80 -1.02
C ILE A 112 11.15 10.51 -2.00
N ASP A 113 11.69 11.25 -2.95
CA ASP A 113 10.87 11.96 -3.94
C ASP A 113 10.12 10.99 -4.86
N GLU A 114 10.68 9.81 -5.14
CA GLU A 114 9.98 8.76 -5.89
C GLU A 114 8.81 8.20 -5.11
N VAL A 115 8.97 8.00 -3.80
CA VAL A 115 7.90 7.52 -2.92
C VAL A 115 6.77 8.55 -2.86
N VAL A 116 7.09 9.82 -2.76
CA VAL A 116 6.11 10.90 -2.77
C VAL A 116 5.34 10.93 -4.09
N THR A 117 6.04 10.84 -5.20
CA THR A 117 5.42 10.83 -6.54
C THR A 117 4.53 9.61 -6.73
N LEU A 118 5.01 8.44 -6.31
CA LEU A 118 4.23 7.20 -6.37
C LEU A 118 2.92 7.33 -5.57
N THR A 119 3.00 7.89 -4.38
CA THR A 119 1.82 8.08 -3.53
C THR A 119 0.80 8.99 -4.21
N ARG A 120 1.24 10.08 -4.81
CA ARG A 120 0.35 10.97 -5.58
C ARG A 120 -0.32 10.23 -6.73
N THR A 121 0.44 9.41 -7.44
CA THR A 121 -0.09 8.62 -8.56
C THR A 121 -1.15 7.64 -8.08
N LEU A 122 -0.89 6.95 -6.96
CA LEU A 122 -1.87 6.03 -6.39
C LEU A 122 -3.15 6.75 -6.00
N LEU A 123 -3.04 7.88 -5.32
CA LEU A 123 -4.21 8.63 -4.88
C LEU A 123 -5.04 9.14 -6.06
N ALA A 124 -4.40 9.45 -7.18
CA ALA A 124 -5.11 9.87 -8.39
C ALA A 124 -5.92 8.73 -9.00
N LYS A 125 -5.58 7.49 -8.71
CA LYS A 125 -6.28 6.29 -9.22
C LYS A 125 -7.41 5.81 -8.32
N ARG A 126 -7.51 6.35 -7.09
CA ARG A 126 -8.56 5.88 -6.19
C ARG A 126 -9.93 6.17 -6.76
N ARG A 127 -10.85 5.23 -6.57
CA ARG A 127 -12.22 5.38 -7.03
C ARG A 127 -13.10 5.80 -5.87
N PRO A 128 -13.97 6.80 -6.05
CA PRO A 128 -14.95 7.13 -5.01
C PRO A 128 -15.88 5.93 -4.82
N ILE A 129 -16.35 5.74 -3.58
CA ILE A 129 -17.35 4.73 -3.28
C ILE A 129 -18.67 5.19 -3.93
N ASP A 130 -19.25 4.31 -4.77
CA ASP A 130 -20.55 4.60 -5.38
C ASP A 130 -21.62 4.50 -4.30
N PRO A 131 -22.35 5.59 -4.01
CA PRO A 131 -23.39 5.55 -2.99
C PRO A 131 -24.50 4.54 -3.27
N LEU A 132 -24.71 4.19 -4.54
CA LEU A 132 -25.74 3.22 -4.93
C LEU A 132 -25.32 1.78 -4.68
N LEU A 133 -24.03 1.55 -4.48
CA LEU A 133 -23.47 0.22 -4.21
C LEU A 133 -23.13 0.00 -2.74
N SER A 134 -23.20 1.03 -1.94
CA SER A 134 -22.88 0.96 -0.51
C SER A 134 -24.06 0.51 0.32
#